data_11fd23eb1b3257e942df0ea9cd8464ef
#
_entry.id   11fd23eb1b3257e942df0ea9cd8464ef
#
_cell.length_a   1.000
_cell.length_b   1.000
_cell.length_c   1.000
_cell.angle_alpha   90.00
_cell.angle_beta   90.00
_cell.angle_gamma   90.00
#
_symmetry.space_group_name_H-M   'P 1'
#
loop_
_entity.id
_entity.type
_entity.pdbx_description
1 polymer ?
#
loop_
_entity_poly.entity_id
_entity_poly.type
_entity_poly.pdbx_seq_one_letter_code
_entity_poly.pdbx_strand_id
1 'polypeptide(L)'
;MKLVAGVDIGNATTETAIARIDGKNVTFLSSGITGTTGIKGTKQNIHGVFQSLKNALDEVGFEISDLDEVRINEAAPVIGDVAMETITETIITESTMIGHNPNTPGGVGIGVGTSQRIDRLDTVKEAEDVIVVIPAEVSFETAAVLINRYNKIFNITGAIVQRDDGVLINNRLEKKIPIVDEVGMIDKVPLGMLCAVEVAPVGGVVEVLSNPYGIATLFKLSAEDTKQVVPIARALIGNRSAVVIKTPEGDVKERRIPAGSIEIIGEKKKVIVGVEEGAEKMMEAVNSIPVIEDIKGEPGTNAGGMLEKVRQVMSNLTNQHPKDIKIQDLLAVDTFNPQKVKGGLANEFSLESAVGIAAMVKADRLQMKMIAEELTDRLKIPVYVGGVEADMAIKGALTTPGTNVPLAIVDMGAGSTDASIKDKEGNVKLVHLAGAGNMVTLLIQSELGLEDFNTAEDIKKYSLAKVESLFHIRHEDGTVQFFEKPLDPNVFAKVVLVKEEGELVPIEGQDSMEKIKMVRT
;
A
#
# COMPACT_ATOMS: atom_id res chain seq x y z
N MET A 1 -28.56 30.44 -28.10
CA MET A 1 -27.17 30.02 -27.83
C MET A 1 -26.99 30.04 -26.34
N LYS A 2 -26.54 28.93 -25.73
CA LYS A 2 -26.31 28.81 -24.30
C LYS A 2 -24.85 28.43 -24.02
N LEU A 3 -24.28 28.94 -22.92
CA LEU A 3 -22.99 28.54 -22.39
C LEU A 3 -23.25 27.62 -21.19
N VAL A 4 -22.78 26.39 -21.27
CA VAL A 4 -23.09 25.32 -20.30
C VAL A 4 -21.78 24.71 -19.76
N ALA A 5 -21.75 24.45 -18.45
CA ALA A 5 -20.70 23.66 -17.83
C ALA A 5 -21.22 22.27 -17.46
N GLY A 6 -20.48 21.24 -17.83
CA GLY A 6 -20.63 19.88 -17.34
C GLY A 6 -19.54 19.59 -16.32
N VAL A 7 -19.92 19.15 -15.12
CA VAL A 7 -18.96 18.84 -14.04
C VAL A 7 -19.08 17.38 -13.68
N ASP A 8 -17.96 16.69 -13.71
CA ASP A 8 -17.82 15.33 -13.16
C ASP A 8 -17.09 15.39 -11.82
N ILE A 9 -17.77 14.91 -10.78
CA ILE A 9 -17.19 14.78 -9.44
C ILE A 9 -16.71 13.35 -9.29
N GLY A 10 -15.41 13.12 -9.50
CA GLY A 10 -14.76 11.83 -9.29
C GLY A 10 -14.30 11.60 -7.84
N ASN A 11 -13.72 10.44 -7.54
CA ASN A 11 -13.16 10.16 -6.20
C ASN A 11 -11.81 10.87 -5.96
N ALA A 12 -11.01 11.11 -6.99
CA ALA A 12 -9.71 11.79 -6.90
C ALA A 12 -9.74 13.19 -7.50
N THR A 13 -10.39 13.36 -8.65
CA THR A 13 -10.45 14.61 -9.39
C THR A 13 -11.88 15.07 -9.61
N THR A 14 -12.07 16.38 -9.69
CA THR A 14 -13.30 17.02 -10.15
C THR A 14 -12.97 17.75 -11.45
N GLU A 15 -13.68 17.40 -12.51
CA GLU A 15 -13.43 17.86 -13.87
C GLU A 15 -14.60 18.68 -14.39
N THR A 16 -14.30 19.75 -15.12
CA THR A 16 -15.30 20.61 -15.74
C THR A 16 -15.02 20.73 -17.23
N ALA A 17 -16.04 20.60 -18.05
CA ALA A 17 -16.01 20.91 -19.46
C ALA A 17 -16.98 22.07 -19.75
N ILE A 18 -16.50 23.10 -20.45
CA ILE A 18 -17.31 24.25 -20.91
C ILE A 18 -17.68 24.04 -22.37
N ALA A 19 -18.95 24.17 -22.68
CA ALA A 19 -19.45 24.03 -24.03
C ALA A 19 -20.47 25.11 -24.40
N ARG A 20 -20.47 25.48 -25.67
CA ARG A 20 -21.48 26.36 -26.27
C ARG A 20 -22.51 25.49 -26.99
N ILE A 21 -23.79 25.66 -26.69
CA ILE A 21 -24.91 24.96 -27.30
C ILE A 21 -25.72 25.93 -28.16
N ASP A 22 -25.84 25.61 -29.47
CA ASP A 22 -26.68 26.35 -30.41
C ASP A 22 -27.60 25.37 -31.15
N GLY A 23 -28.84 25.28 -30.70
CA GLY A 23 -29.80 24.28 -31.16
C GLY A 23 -29.30 22.86 -30.87
N LYS A 24 -28.92 22.10 -31.91
CA LYS A 24 -28.35 20.74 -31.79
C LYS A 24 -26.83 20.69 -31.81
N ASN A 25 -26.19 21.82 -32.10
CA ASN A 25 -24.74 21.90 -32.20
C ASN A 25 -24.13 22.17 -30.82
N VAL A 26 -23.20 21.30 -30.42
CA VAL A 26 -22.41 21.44 -29.19
C VAL A 26 -20.96 21.71 -29.59
N THR A 27 -20.40 22.82 -29.13
CA THR A 27 -19.01 23.20 -29.39
C THR A 27 -18.28 23.21 -28.04
N PHE A 28 -17.31 22.31 -27.85
CA PHE A 28 -16.41 22.32 -26.71
C PHE A 28 -15.52 23.57 -26.75
N LEU A 29 -15.31 24.21 -25.62
CA LEU A 29 -14.50 25.42 -25.50
C LEU A 29 -13.25 25.20 -24.65
N SER A 30 -13.38 24.66 -23.45
CA SER A 30 -12.29 24.47 -22.52
C SER A 30 -12.63 23.39 -21.49
N SER A 31 -11.63 22.97 -20.75
CA SER A 31 -11.80 22.07 -19.58
C SER A 31 -10.96 22.57 -18.41
N GLY A 32 -11.34 22.18 -17.20
CA GLY A 32 -10.60 22.47 -15.99
C GLY A 32 -10.66 21.27 -15.06
N ILE A 33 -9.56 20.99 -14.39
CA ILE A 33 -9.41 19.90 -13.46
C ILE A 33 -8.88 20.40 -12.11
N THR A 34 -9.32 19.77 -11.01
CA THR A 34 -8.79 19.99 -9.68
C THR A 34 -8.92 18.71 -8.85
N GLY A 35 -8.21 18.63 -7.73
CA GLY A 35 -8.42 17.55 -6.77
C GLY A 35 -9.84 17.62 -6.18
N THR A 36 -10.50 16.47 -6.04
CA THR A 36 -11.81 16.39 -5.37
C THR A 36 -11.66 16.73 -3.90
N THR A 37 -12.46 17.70 -3.44
CA THR A 37 -12.46 18.11 -2.03
C THR A 37 -13.39 17.22 -1.22
N GLY A 38 -12.84 16.50 -0.24
CA GLY A 38 -13.59 15.57 0.60
C GLY A 38 -14.01 14.29 -0.14
N ILE A 39 -15.01 13.62 0.38
CA ILE A 39 -15.53 12.36 -0.18
C ILE A 39 -16.55 12.67 -1.29
N LYS A 40 -16.45 11.96 -2.42
CA LYS A 40 -17.38 12.04 -3.56
C LYS A 40 -18.84 11.94 -3.09
N GLY A 41 -19.71 12.80 -3.60
CA GLY A 41 -21.13 12.81 -3.25
C GLY A 41 -21.46 13.51 -1.92
N THR A 42 -20.58 14.32 -1.37
CA THR A 42 -20.80 15.10 -0.15
C THR A 42 -20.72 16.61 -0.40
N LYS A 43 -21.24 17.41 0.52
CA LYS A 43 -21.17 18.89 0.45
C LYS A 43 -19.73 19.43 0.40
N GLN A 44 -18.76 18.66 0.82
CA GLN A 44 -17.35 19.04 0.74
C GLN A 44 -16.88 19.21 -0.72
N ASN A 45 -17.54 18.56 -1.69
CA ASN A 45 -17.19 18.67 -3.11
C ASN A 45 -17.46 20.06 -3.70
N ILE A 46 -18.30 20.88 -3.06
CA ILE A 46 -18.66 22.22 -3.57
C ILE A 46 -17.44 23.08 -3.86
N HIS A 47 -16.41 23.01 -3.01
CA HIS A 47 -15.18 23.79 -3.20
C HIS A 47 -14.41 23.33 -4.45
N GLY A 48 -14.26 22.02 -4.65
CA GLY A 48 -13.63 21.44 -5.85
C GLY A 48 -14.38 21.81 -7.13
N VAL A 49 -15.72 21.74 -7.10
CA VAL A 49 -16.56 22.17 -8.24
C VAL A 49 -16.31 23.63 -8.59
N PHE A 50 -16.26 24.52 -7.61
CA PHE A 50 -15.95 25.93 -7.83
C PHE A 50 -14.58 26.13 -8.49
N GLN A 51 -13.57 25.43 -7.98
CA GLN A 51 -12.20 25.57 -8.47
C GLN A 51 -12.06 25.02 -9.90
N SER A 52 -12.68 23.85 -10.21
CA SER A 52 -12.63 23.27 -11.56
C SER A 52 -13.38 24.13 -12.58
N LEU A 53 -14.55 24.71 -12.19
CA LEU A 53 -15.27 25.68 -13.01
C LEU A 53 -14.41 26.90 -13.32
N LYS A 54 -13.76 27.45 -12.31
CA LYS A 54 -12.90 28.63 -12.47
C LYS A 54 -11.73 28.32 -13.41
N ASN A 55 -11.04 27.20 -13.19
CA ASN A 55 -9.92 26.78 -14.04
C ASN A 55 -10.35 26.68 -15.53
N ALA A 56 -11.52 26.07 -15.78
CA ALA A 56 -12.04 25.92 -17.13
C ALA A 56 -12.44 27.25 -17.78
N LEU A 57 -13.03 28.17 -17.02
CA LEU A 57 -13.47 29.49 -17.53
C LEU A 57 -12.31 30.44 -17.77
N ASP A 58 -11.29 30.42 -16.90
CA ASP A 58 -10.09 31.26 -17.04
C ASP A 58 -9.36 31.01 -18.38
N GLU A 59 -9.37 29.77 -18.90
CA GLU A 59 -8.75 29.42 -20.19
C GLU A 59 -9.39 30.13 -21.37
N VAL A 60 -10.68 30.44 -21.29
CA VAL A 60 -11.46 31.07 -22.39
C VAL A 60 -11.88 32.48 -22.08
N GLY A 61 -11.46 33.01 -20.94
CA GLY A 61 -11.72 34.40 -20.55
C GLY A 61 -13.18 34.71 -20.23
N PHE A 62 -13.92 33.71 -19.73
CA PHE A 62 -15.28 33.85 -19.22
C PHE A 62 -15.30 33.86 -17.68
N GLU A 63 -16.38 34.43 -17.15
CA GLU A 63 -16.67 34.36 -15.71
C GLU A 63 -17.83 33.39 -15.41
N ILE A 64 -17.98 33.01 -14.14
CA ILE A 64 -19.08 32.14 -13.71
C ILE A 64 -20.43 32.72 -14.08
N SER A 65 -20.59 34.04 -14.03
CA SER A 65 -21.81 34.75 -14.38
C SER A 65 -22.19 34.65 -15.86
N ASP A 66 -21.28 34.23 -16.73
CA ASP A 66 -21.55 34.05 -18.17
C ASP A 66 -22.21 32.72 -18.49
N LEU A 67 -22.22 31.78 -17.52
CA LEU A 67 -22.85 30.49 -17.68
C LEU A 67 -24.38 30.59 -17.58
N ASP A 68 -25.07 29.89 -18.47
CA ASP A 68 -26.54 29.76 -18.43
C ASP A 68 -26.99 28.61 -17.50
N GLU A 69 -26.22 27.56 -17.40
CA GLU A 69 -26.49 26.41 -16.54
C GLU A 69 -25.25 25.58 -16.24
N VAL A 70 -25.26 24.86 -15.11
CA VAL A 70 -24.26 23.86 -14.72
C VAL A 70 -24.94 22.50 -14.56
N ARG A 71 -24.30 21.44 -15.02
CA ARG A 71 -24.74 20.05 -14.83
C ARG A 71 -23.69 19.27 -14.08
N ILE A 72 -24.08 18.61 -12.99
CA ILE A 72 -23.23 17.73 -12.20
C ILE A 72 -23.66 16.27 -12.37
N ASN A 73 -22.72 15.32 -12.24
CA ASN A 73 -23.03 13.89 -12.31
C ASN A 73 -23.79 13.38 -11.08
N GLU A 74 -24.38 12.17 -11.17
CA GLU A 74 -24.78 11.38 -9.99
C GLU A 74 -23.52 10.72 -9.44
N ALA A 75 -23.16 11.05 -8.21
CA ALA A 75 -21.92 10.59 -7.58
C ALA A 75 -22.18 9.55 -6.49
N ALA A 76 -21.62 8.35 -6.62
CA ALA A 76 -21.62 7.31 -5.61
C ALA A 76 -20.25 7.24 -4.92
N PRO A 77 -20.19 7.44 -3.59
CA PRO A 77 -18.92 7.38 -2.88
C PRO A 77 -18.41 5.94 -2.75
N VAL A 78 -17.10 5.77 -2.98
CA VAL A 78 -16.38 4.52 -2.73
C VAL A 78 -15.32 4.78 -1.66
N ILE A 79 -15.32 3.97 -0.63
CA ILE A 79 -14.40 4.04 0.49
C ILE A 79 -13.62 2.71 0.54
N GLY A 80 -12.30 2.79 0.42
CA GLY A 80 -11.41 1.65 0.58
C GLY A 80 -10.83 1.56 1.99
N ASP A 81 -10.64 0.36 2.48
CA ASP A 81 -9.93 0.06 3.72
C ASP A 81 -9.34 -1.36 3.61
N VAL A 82 -8.41 -1.71 4.49
CA VAL A 82 -7.84 -3.06 4.58
C VAL A 82 -8.45 -3.78 5.77
N ALA A 83 -9.22 -4.84 5.50
CA ALA A 83 -9.66 -5.76 6.52
C ALA A 83 -8.64 -6.89 6.65
N MET A 84 -8.11 -7.08 7.85
CA MET A 84 -7.16 -8.16 8.09
C MET A 84 -7.90 -9.48 8.23
N GLU A 85 -7.40 -10.52 7.55
CA GLU A 85 -7.82 -11.87 7.88
C GLU A 85 -7.52 -12.15 9.35
N THR A 86 -8.30 -13.01 9.99
CA THR A 86 -8.02 -13.45 11.35
C THR A 86 -6.72 -14.19 11.33
N ILE A 87 -5.72 -13.51 11.73
CA ILE A 87 -4.47 -14.16 11.87
C ILE A 87 -4.49 -14.89 13.17
N THR A 88 -4.29 -16.17 13.01
CA THR A 88 -3.83 -17.01 14.10
C THR A 88 -2.65 -16.30 14.72
N GLU A 89 -2.73 -16.01 15.98
CA GLU A 89 -1.70 -15.49 16.88
C GLU A 89 -0.37 -15.17 16.19
N THR A 90 -0.01 -13.89 16.17
CA THR A 90 1.40 -13.55 16.17
C THR A 90 1.97 -14.14 17.46
N ILE A 91 1.97 -15.43 17.53
CA ILE A 91 2.88 -16.13 18.37
C ILE A 91 4.19 -15.64 17.80
N ILE A 92 4.93 -14.89 18.59
CA ILE A 92 6.35 -14.74 18.35
C ILE A 92 6.84 -16.18 18.40
N THR A 93 6.84 -16.75 17.20
CA THR A 93 7.28 -18.10 17.02
C THR A 93 8.71 -18.14 17.49
N GLU A 94 9.20 -19.29 17.73
CA GLU A 94 10.56 -19.62 18.11
C GLU A 94 11.68 -18.89 17.33
N SER A 95 11.35 -17.85 16.52
CA SER A 95 12.30 -17.11 15.68
C SER A 95 11.96 -15.62 15.61
N THR A 96 12.92 -14.76 15.89
CA THR A 96 12.80 -13.31 15.84
C THR A 96 13.73 -12.75 14.76
N MET A 97 13.23 -11.84 13.94
CA MET A 97 14.03 -10.98 13.08
C MET A 97 14.68 -9.85 13.86
N ILE A 98 15.84 -9.43 13.43
CA ILE A 98 16.51 -8.24 13.95
C ILE A 98 16.52 -7.18 12.85
N GLY A 99 15.92 -6.02 13.14
CA GLY A 99 16.02 -4.85 12.28
C GLY A 99 17.42 -4.26 12.27
N HIS A 100 17.92 -3.99 11.09
CA HIS A 100 19.24 -3.46 10.82
C HIS A 100 19.23 -2.74 9.47
N ASN A 101 20.28 -2.00 9.16
CA ASN A 101 20.45 -1.48 7.81
C ASN A 101 20.95 -2.60 6.87
N PRO A 102 20.13 -3.07 5.92
CA PRO A 102 20.53 -4.17 5.05
C PRO A 102 21.55 -3.77 3.97
N ASN A 103 21.93 -2.49 3.86
CA ASN A 103 22.76 -1.98 2.77
C ASN A 103 24.26 -2.00 3.04
N THR A 104 24.66 -2.01 4.31
CA THR A 104 26.06 -1.87 4.75
C THR A 104 26.70 -3.11 5.39
N PRO A 105 26.18 -4.35 5.25
CA PRO A 105 26.72 -5.51 5.94
C PRO A 105 28.15 -5.81 5.55
N GLY A 106 28.90 -6.43 6.46
CA GLY A 106 30.26 -6.92 6.22
C GLY A 106 30.28 -8.39 5.81
N GLY A 107 31.20 -8.77 4.93
CA GLY A 107 31.35 -10.15 4.49
C GLY A 107 30.27 -10.65 3.56
N VAL A 108 30.23 -11.97 3.34
CA VAL A 108 29.24 -12.65 2.50
C VAL A 108 29.07 -14.09 3.02
N GLY A 109 27.88 -14.66 2.88
CA GLY A 109 27.56 -16.04 3.19
C GLY A 109 26.52 -16.18 4.31
N ILE A 110 26.41 -17.39 4.82
CA ILE A 110 25.51 -17.70 5.92
C ILE A 110 26.29 -18.27 7.11
N GLY A 111 25.99 -17.77 8.31
CA GLY A 111 26.50 -18.26 9.57
C GLY A 111 25.36 -18.71 10.47
N VAL A 112 25.51 -19.85 11.10
CA VAL A 112 24.55 -20.37 12.09
C VAL A 112 25.29 -20.74 13.36
N GLY A 113 24.76 -20.37 14.52
CA GLY A 113 25.38 -20.64 15.80
C GLY A 113 24.58 -20.10 16.97
N THR A 114 25.10 -20.32 18.17
CA THR A 114 24.49 -19.79 19.40
C THR A 114 24.89 -18.31 19.58
N SER A 115 23.92 -17.44 19.82
CA SER A 115 24.18 -16.02 20.07
C SER A 115 24.94 -15.81 21.37
N GLN A 116 26.07 -15.13 21.33
CA GLN A 116 26.87 -14.83 22.51
C GLN A 116 27.47 -13.44 22.45
N ARG A 117 27.46 -12.73 23.57
CA ARG A 117 28.04 -11.39 23.67
C ARG A 117 29.57 -11.46 23.63
N ILE A 118 30.21 -10.52 22.92
CA ILE A 118 31.66 -10.54 22.65
C ILE A 118 32.51 -10.51 23.93
N ASP A 119 32.05 -9.88 24.98
CA ASP A 119 32.73 -9.77 26.28
C ASP A 119 32.57 -11.03 27.17
N ARG A 120 31.78 -12.02 26.70
CA ARG A 120 31.54 -13.32 27.37
C ARG A 120 31.98 -14.53 26.55
N LEU A 121 32.81 -14.32 25.55
CA LEU A 121 33.30 -15.42 24.71
C LEU A 121 34.17 -16.44 25.47
N ASP A 122 34.70 -16.07 26.62
CA ASP A 122 35.42 -16.95 27.53
C ASP A 122 34.54 -18.02 28.20
N THR A 123 33.23 -17.84 28.19
CA THR A 123 32.25 -18.80 28.76
C THR A 123 31.78 -19.85 27.75
N VAL A 124 32.15 -19.72 26.47
CA VAL A 124 31.74 -20.63 25.38
C VAL A 124 32.55 -21.94 25.46
N LYS A 125 31.87 -23.05 25.24
CA LYS A 125 32.53 -24.38 25.21
C LYS A 125 33.27 -24.60 23.91
N GLU A 126 34.29 -25.39 23.95
CA GLU A 126 35.02 -25.82 22.74
C GLU A 126 34.09 -26.53 21.76
N ALA A 127 34.30 -26.29 20.46
CA ALA A 127 33.53 -26.88 19.34
C ALA A 127 32.08 -26.41 19.17
N GLU A 128 31.68 -25.31 19.80
CA GLU A 128 30.39 -24.68 19.51
C GLU A 128 30.49 -23.69 18.33
N ASP A 129 29.46 -23.65 17.49
CA ASP A 129 29.28 -22.58 16.49
C ASP A 129 28.64 -21.36 17.16
N VAL A 130 29.22 -20.18 16.98
CA VAL A 130 28.84 -18.96 17.68
C VAL A 130 28.55 -17.81 16.71
N ILE A 131 27.47 -17.10 16.97
CA ILE A 131 27.17 -15.78 16.42
C ILE A 131 27.50 -14.74 17.49
N VAL A 132 28.44 -13.84 17.22
CA VAL A 132 28.93 -12.87 18.19
C VAL A 132 28.08 -11.59 18.15
N VAL A 133 27.58 -11.17 19.31
CA VAL A 133 26.85 -9.94 19.51
C VAL A 133 27.79 -8.85 20.02
N ILE A 134 27.92 -7.74 19.26
CA ILE A 134 28.92 -6.68 19.49
C ILE A 134 28.21 -5.35 19.76
N PRO A 135 28.15 -4.91 21.03
CA PRO A 135 27.52 -3.65 21.40
C PRO A 135 28.41 -2.44 21.07
N ALA A 136 27.83 -1.25 21.09
CA ALA A 136 28.47 0.00 20.66
C ALA A 136 29.69 0.43 21.46
N GLU A 137 29.84 -0.04 22.70
CA GLU A 137 30.98 0.24 23.54
C GLU A 137 32.27 -0.49 23.11
N VAL A 138 32.17 -1.52 22.27
CA VAL A 138 33.31 -2.28 21.75
C VAL A 138 33.74 -1.73 20.40
N SER A 139 34.96 -1.25 20.29
CA SER A 139 35.49 -0.74 19.01
C SER A 139 35.70 -1.88 18.00
N PHE A 140 35.66 -1.55 16.71
CA PHE A 140 35.84 -2.54 15.63
C PHE A 140 37.24 -3.21 15.67
N GLU A 141 38.29 -2.48 16.14
CA GLU A 141 39.61 -3.04 16.32
C GLU A 141 39.61 -4.12 17.41
N THR A 142 39.02 -3.80 18.57
CA THR A 142 38.91 -4.73 19.69
C THR A 142 38.06 -5.94 19.31
N ALA A 143 36.94 -5.71 18.62
CA ALA A 143 36.07 -6.78 18.14
C ALA A 143 36.83 -7.74 17.20
N ALA A 144 37.56 -7.20 16.22
CA ALA A 144 38.33 -8.03 15.29
C ALA A 144 39.43 -8.83 15.97
N VAL A 145 40.15 -8.25 16.95
CA VAL A 145 41.16 -8.97 17.73
C VAL A 145 40.55 -10.12 18.54
N LEU A 146 39.43 -9.88 19.20
CA LEU A 146 38.75 -10.90 19.99
C LEU A 146 38.20 -12.03 19.08
N ILE A 147 37.55 -11.70 17.99
CA ILE A 147 37.05 -12.69 17.02
C ILE A 147 38.18 -13.55 16.49
N ASN A 148 39.30 -12.98 16.02
CA ASN A 148 40.45 -13.72 15.53
C ASN A 148 41.08 -14.60 16.60
N ARG A 149 41.11 -14.13 17.86
CA ARG A 149 41.63 -14.91 19.00
C ARG A 149 40.76 -16.12 19.29
N TYR A 150 39.45 -15.90 19.47
CA TYR A 150 38.53 -16.97 19.89
C TYR A 150 38.19 -17.92 18.74
N ASN A 151 38.28 -17.50 17.48
CA ASN A 151 38.09 -18.36 16.32
C ASN A 151 39.17 -19.47 16.18
N LYS A 152 40.22 -19.41 17.01
CA LYS A 152 41.21 -20.51 17.17
C LYS A 152 40.79 -21.55 18.21
N ILE A 153 39.74 -21.27 18.99
CA ILE A 153 39.27 -22.13 20.10
C ILE A 153 37.95 -22.79 19.71
N PHE A 154 37.01 -22.01 19.18
CA PHE A 154 35.71 -22.45 18.69
C PHE A 154 35.37 -21.73 17.38
N ASN A 155 34.28 -22.11 16.72
CA ASN A 155 33.97 -21.61 15.39
C ASN A 155 33.03 -20.39 15.48
N ILE A 156 33.55 -19.18 15.17
CA ILE A 156 32.69 -18.00 15.01
C ILE A 156 32.20 -17.98 13.57
N THR A 157 30.88 -18.11 13.39
CA THR A 157 30.23 -18.26 12.08
C THR A 157 29.61 -16.97 11.55
N GLY A 158 29.36 -15.98 12.41
CA GLY A 158 28.78 -14.70 12.05
C GLY A 158 28.82 -13.69 13.19
N ALA A 159 28.41 -12.45 12.92
CA ALA A 159 28.34 -11.42 13.94
C ALA A 159 27.13 -10.49 13.72
N ILE A 160 26.66 -9.91 14.83
CA ILE A 160 25.59 -8.90 14.93
C ILE A 160 26.21 -7.69 15.63
N VAL A 161 26.20 -6.52 14.98
CA VAL A 161 26.95 -5.33 15.42
C VAL A 161 25.99 -4.14 15.56
N GLN A 162 26.16 -3.36 16.62
CA GLN A 162 25.30 -2.20 16.87
C GLN A 162 25.68 -0.99 15.99
N ARG A 163 26.97 -0.77 15.74
CA ARG A 163 27.48 0.34 14.92
C ARG A 163 27.60 -0.06 13.46
N ASP A 164 27.79 0.92 12.59
CA ASP A 164 28.19 0.74 11.18
C ASP A 164 29.69 0.35 11.10
N ASP A 165 30.02 -0.81 11.63
CA ASP A 165 31.40 -1.30 11.76
C ASP A 165 31.62 -2.66 11.05
N GLY A 166 30.57 -3.23 10.42
CA GLY A 166 30.62 -4.59 9.86
C GLY A 166 31.72 -4.78 8.83
N VAL A 167 31.87 -3.84 7.89
CA VAL A 167 32.93 -3.87 6.88
C VAL A 167 34.32 -3.69 7.51
N LEU A 168 34.44 -2.80 8.50
CA LEU A 168 35.71 -2.52 9.17
C LEU A 168 36.22 -3.72 9.98
N ILE A 169 35.31 -4.39 10.68
CA ILE A 169 35.59 -5.63 11.41
C ILE A 169 36.00 -6.72 10.41
N ASN A 170 35.14 -6.97 9.40
CA ASN A 170 35.38 -8.08 8.46
C ASN A 170 36.71 -7.93 7.73
N ASN A 171 37.12 -6.72 7.35
CA ASN A 171 38.42 -6.48 6.68
C ASN A 171 39.63 -6.90 7.54
N ARG A 172 39.47 -6.90 8.88
CA ARG A 172 40.54 -7.26 9.85
C ARG A 172 40.49 -8.72 10.30
N LEU A 173 39.42 -9.48 9.91
CA LEU A 173 39.36 -10.89 10.26
C LEU A 173 40.27 -11.76 9.40
N GLU A 174 40.92 -12.73 10.02
CA GLU A 174 41.66 -13.81 9.36
C GLU A 174 40.73 -14.71 8.56
N LYS A 175 39.60 -15.14 9.18
CA LYS A 175 38.50 -15.88 8.55
C LYS A 175 37.34 -14.91 8.34
N LYS A 176 36.92 -14.73 7.09
CA LYS A 176 35.77 -13.89 6.76
C LYS A 176 34.47 -14.57 7.20
N ILE A 177 33.55 -13.77 7.75
CA ILE A 177 32.23 -14.21 8.22
C ILE A 177 31.17 -13.21 7.79
N PRO A 178 29.89 -13.61 7.65
CA PRO A 178 28.80 -12.67 7.47
C PRO A 178 28.61 -11.82 8.73
N ILE A 179 28.50 -10.52 8.57
CA ILE A 179 28.31 -9.54 9.66
C ILE A 179 27.15 -8.64 9.31
N VAL A 180 26.15 -8.60 10.17
CA VAL A 180 25.05 -7.64 10.12
C VAL A 180 25.34 -6.53 11.11
N ASP A 181 25.21 -5.28 10.69
CA ASP A 181 25.52 -4.11 11.51
C ASP A 181 24.36 -3.11 11.58
N GLU A 182 24.58 -1.97 12.26
CA GLU A 182 23.56 -0.95 12.54
C GLU A 182 22.29 -1.48 13.27
N VAL A 183 22.49 -2.46 14.16
CA VAL A 183 21.39 -3.07 14.93
C VAL A 183 20.99 -2.16 16.10
N GLY A 184 19.80 -1.56 16.01
CA GLY A 184 19.36 -0.49 16.93
C GLY A 184 19.19 -0.92 18.40
N MET A 185 18.66 -2.10 18.67
CA MET A 185 18.36 -2.59 20.03
C MET A 185 19.18 -3.81 20.41
N ILE A 186 20.50 -3.72 20.27
CA ILE A 186 21.45 -4.81 20.50
C ILE A 186 21.33 -5.44 21.89
N ASP A 187 21.02 -4.65 22.91
CA ASP A 187 20.89 -5.11 24.30
C ASP A 187 19.70 -6.04 24.53
N LYS A 188 18.75 -6.06 23.60
CA LYS A 188 17.59 -6.95 23.65
C LYS A 188 17.78 -8.23 22.84
N VAL A 189 18.92 -8.40 22.16
CA VAL A 189 19.24 -9.63 21.44
C VAL A 189 19.32 -10.80 22.42
N PRO A 190 18.47 -11.84 22.27
CA PRO A 190 18.53 -13.00 23.15
C PRO A 190 19.88 -13.69 23.05
N LEU A 191 20.54 -13.92 24.18
CA LEU A 191 21.80 -14.64 24.25
C LEU A 191 21.56 -16.12 24.56
N GLY A 192 22.45 -16.98 24.11
CA GLY A 192 22.34 -18.42 24.28
C GLY A 192 21.31 -19.10 23.36
N MET A 193 20.81 -18.37 22.35
CA MET A 193 19.81 -18.85 21.41
C MET A 193 20.41 -19.19 20.04
N LEU A 194 19.85 -20.18 19.37
CA LEU A 194 20.24 -20.51 17.99
C LEU A 194 19.89 -19.34 17.07
N CYS A 195 20.88 -18.87 16.33
CA CYS A 195 20.81 -17.70 15.49
C CYS A 195 21.38 -17.99 14.11
N ALA A 196 20.82 -17.38 13.07
CA ALA A 196 21.34 -17.42 11.71
C ALA A 196 21.53 -15.98 11.18
N VAL A 197 22.67 -15.75 10.54
CA VAL A 197 23.02 -14.48 9.88
C VAL A 197 23.31 -14.78 8.43
N GLU A 198 22.67 -14.07 7.49
CA GLU A 198 22.93 -14.20 6.05
C GLU A 198 23.29 -12.84 5.46
N VAL A 199 24.33 -12.80 4.66
CA VAL A 199 24.76 -11.63 3.90
C VAL A 199 24.99 -12.04 2.45
N ALA A 200 24.22 -11.44 1.54
CA ALA A 200 24.35 -11.67 0.11
C ALA A 200 25.51 -10.86 -0.51
N PRO A 201 26.06 -11.29 -1.66
CA PRO A 201 27.00 -10.48 -2.42
C PRO A 201 26.42 -9.12 -2.81
N VAL A 202 27.29 -8.18 -3.19
CA VAL A 202 26.85 -6.88 -3.70
C VAL A 202 25.96 -7.06 -4.92
N GLY A 203 24.76 -6.46 -4.89
CA GLY A 203 23.75 -6.60 -5.93
C GLY A 203 22.87 -7.86 -5.82
N GLY A 204 23.13 -8.73 -4.81
CA GLY A 204 22.30 -9.89 -4.49
C GLY A 204 21.39 -9.63 -3.29
N VAL A 205 20.49 -10.58 -3.03
CA VAL A 205 19.58 -10.60 -1.89
C VAL A 205 19.72 -11.91 -1.13
N VAL A 206 19.27 -11.92 0.13
CA VAL A 206 19.27 -13.16 0.94
C VAL A 206 18.33 -14.19 0.32
N GLU A 207 18.75 -15.44 0.29
CA GLU A 207 18.01 -16.52 -0.36
C GLU A 207 17.52 -17.56 0.66
N VAL A 208 18.31 -17.84 1.69
CA VAL A 208 17.99 -18.89 2.67
C VAL A 208 17.05 -18.37 3.73
N LEU A 209 17.34 -17.20 4.32
CA LEU A 209 16.50 -16.62 5.37
C LEU A 209 15.22 -15.94 4.79
N SER A 210 15.19 -15.64 3.51
CA SER A 210 13.96 -15.21 2.82
C SER A 210 13.07 -16.37 2.34
N ASN A 211 13.47 -17.61 2.63
CA ASN A 211 12.73 -18.81 2.29
C ASN A 211 12.30 -19.54 3.56
N PRO A 212 10.97 -19.79 3.79
CA PRO A 212 10.49 -20.48 4.97
C PRO A 212 11.13 -21.87 5.17
N TYR A 213 11.33 -22.59 4.09
CA TYR A 213 12.00 -23.91 4.14
C TYR A 213 13.49 -23.82 4.45
N GLY A 214 14.14 -22.71 4.04
CA GLY A 214 15.51 -22.39 4.43
C GLY A 214 15.62 -22.20 5.94
N ILE A 215 14.78 -21.34 6.52
CA ILE A 215 14.72 -21.12 7.97
C ILE A 215 14.40 -22.44 8.70
N ALA A 216 13.39 -23.17 8.22
CA ALA A 216 12.99 -24.44 8.82
C ALA A 216 14.14 -25.48 8.85
N THR A 217 14.93 -25.54 7.78
CA THR A 217 16.08 -26.44 7.70
C THR A 217 17.18 -26.04 8.68
N LEU A 218 17.51 -24.74 8.76
CA LEU A 218 18.56 -24.24 9.66
C LEU A 218 18.21 -24.43 11.13
N PHE A 219 16.95 -24.21 11.49
CA PHE A 219 16.48 -24.29 12.88
C PHE A 219 15.86 -25.63 13.24
N LYS A 220 15.82 -26.58 12.29
CA LYS A 220 15.22 -27.93 12.47
C LYS A 220 13.77 -27.83 12.98
N LEU A 221 12.97 -26.97 12.31
CA LEU A 221 11.58 -26.76 12.67
C LEU A 221 10.70 -27.92 12.23
N SER A 222 9.60 -28.13 12.93
CA SER A 222 8.52 -29.03 12.50
C SER A 222 7.76 -28.47 11.28
N ALA A 223 6.91 -29.28 10.66
CA ALA A 223 6.06 -28.82 9.56
C ALA A 223 5.05 -27.73 10.00
N GLU A 224 4.61 -27.79 11.26
CA GLU A 224 3.71 -26.81 11.87
C GLU A 224 4.43 -25.49 12.13
N ASP A 225 5.62 -25.55 12.74
CA ASP A 225 6.45 -24.37 13.01
C ASP A 225 6.93 -23.70 11.71
N THR A 226 7.11 -24.48 10.63
CA THR A 226 7.48 -23.92 9.31
C THR A 226 6.43 -22.98 8.76
N LYS A 227 5.15 -23.19 9.04
CA LYS A 227 4.08 -22.25 8.63
C LYS A 227 4.23 -20.90 9.34
N GLN A 228 4.72 -20.91 10.57
CA GLN A 228 4.85 -19.73 11.40
C GLN A 228 6.02 -18.83 10.99
N VAL A 229 7.05 -19.38 10.34
CA VAL A 229 8.18 -18.58 9.82
C VAL A 229 7.94 -18.03 8.41
N VAL A 230 6.81 -18.32 7.76
CA VAL A 230 6.46 -17.77 6.45
C VAL A 230 6.43 -16.25 6.46
N PRO A 231 5.78 -15.56 7.42
CA PRO A 231 5.80 -14.10 7.50
C PRO A 231 7.21 -13.53 7.68
N ILE A 232 8.03 -14.20 8.51
CA ILE A 232 9.43 -13.80 8.74
C ILE A 232 10.23 -13.87 7.44
N ALA A 233 10.17 -15.00 6.74
CA ALA A 233 10.87 -15.19 5.47
C ALA A 233 10.45 -14.15 4.42
N ARG A 234 9.15 -13.88 4.31
CA ARG A 234 8.62 -12.87 3.38
C ARG A 234 9.11 -11.46 3.69
N ALA A 235 9.18 -11.08 4.97
CA ALA A 235 9.68 -9.77 5.37
C ALA A 235 11.17 -9.57 5.04
N LEU A 236 11.91 -10.64 4.78
CA LEU A 236 13.32 -10.60 4.42
C LEU A 236 13.57 -10.60 2.91
N ILE A 237 12.54 -10.81 2.09
CA ILE A 237 12.67 -10.76 0.63
C ILE A 237 13.17 -9.38 0.19
N GLY A 238 14.18 -9.37 -0.67
CA GLY A 238 14.79 -8.15 -1.19
C GLY A 238 15.89 -7.55 -0.31
N ASN A 239 16.08 -8.02 0.92
CA ASN A 239 17.18 -7.56 1.77
C ASN A 239 18.52 -8.16 1.32
N ARG A 240 19.60 -7.39 1.47
CA ARG A 240 20.96 -7.88 1.22
C ARG A 240 21.52 -8.64 2.41
N SER A 241 21.00 -8.40 3.61
CA SER A 241 21.41 -9.09 4.83
C SER A 241 20.22 -9.37 5.73
N ALA A 242 20.32 -10.39 6.56
CA ALA A 242 19.26 -10.78 7.48
C ALA A 242 19.81 -11.49 8.73
N VAL A 243 19.08 -11.36 9.83
CA VAL A 243 19.30 -12.12 11.06
C VAL A 243 17.98 -12.71 11.53
N VAL A 244 17.97 -13.98 11.84
CA VAL A 244 16.86 -14.68 12.47
C VAL A 244 17.35 -15.40 13.72
N ILE A 245 16.64 -15.25 14.85
CA ILE A 245 16.99 -15.89 16.13
C ILE A 245 15.85 -16.77 16.57
N LYS A 246 16.15 -18.02 16.94
CA LYS A 246 15.19 -18.93 17.55
C LYS A 246 14.96 -18.49 19.00
N THR A 247 13.77 -17.96 19.31
CA THR A 247 13.38 -17.60 20.67
C THR A 247 12.54 -18.70 21.31
N PRO A 248 12.59 -18.90 22.63
CA PRO A 248 11.65 -19.79 23.29
C PRO A 248 10.22 -19.28 23.15
N GLU A 249 9.24 -20.19 23.16
CA GLU A 249 7.82 -19.82 23.16
C GLU A 249 7.54 -18.72 24.17
N GLY A 250 7.24 -17.53 23.68
CA GLY A 250 7.03 -16.35 24.51
C GLY A 250 5.58 -16.19 24.90
N ASP A 251 5.35 -15.76 26.13
CA ASP A 251 4.05 -15.44 26.73
C ASP A 251 3.44 -14.13 26.19
N VAL A 252 3.35 -13.97 24.87
CA VAL A 252 2.67 -12.79 24.30
C VAL A 252 1.24 -13.15 23.95
N LYS A 253 0.33 -12.96 24.89
CA LYS A 253 -1.12 -13.00 24.66
C LYS A 253 -1.57 -11.66 24.09
N GLU A 254 -1.70 -11.54 22.78
CA GLU A 254 -2.40 -10.41 22.19
C GLU A 254 -3.91 -10.63 22.15
N ARG A 255 -4.68 -9.57 22.45
CA ARG A 255 -6.13 -9.57 22.25
C ARG A 255 -6.40 -9.44 20.75
N ARG A 256 -7.04 -10.45 20.16
CA ARG A 256 -7.34 -10.47 18.73
C ARG A 256 -8.76 -10.03 18.47
N ILE A 257 -8.88 -9.33 17.35
CA ILE A 257 -10.16 -9.08 16.72
C ILE A 257 -10.21 -10.02 15.51
N PRO A 258 -11.15 -10.98 15.45
CA PRO A 258 -11.28 -11.87 14.31
C PRO A 258 -11.60 -11.08 13.04
N ALA A 259 -11.18 -11.57 11.87
CA ALA A 259 -11.52 -10.97 10.58
C ALA A 259 -13.03 -10.91 10.40
N GLY A 260 -13.72 -11.98 10.80
CA GLY A 260 -15.16 -12.09 10.77
C GLY A 260 -15.70 -12.44 9.40
N SER A 261 -17.00 -12.24 9.23
CA SER A 261 -17.74 -12.53 8.01
C SER A 261 -18.42 -11.29 7.46
N ILE A 262 -18.70 -11.30 6.16
CA ILE A 262 -19.59 -10.34 5.52
C ILE A 262 -20.90 -11.01 5.11
N GLU A 263 -21.99 -10.29 5.28
CA GLU A 263 -23.34 -10.67 4.92
C GLU A 263 -23.79 -9.81 3.75
N ILE A 264 -24.01 -10.43 2.60
CA ILE A 264 -24.46 -9.79 1.38
C ILE A 264 -25.96 -10.03 1.26
N ILE A 265 -26.75 -8.97 1.26
CA ILE A 265 -28.19 -8.99 1.30
C ILE A 265 -28.74 -8.50 -0.04
N GLY A 266 -29.46 -9.34 -0.73
CA GLY A 266 -30.23 -8.97 -1.93
C GLY A 266 -31.71 -9.16 -1.70
N GLU A 267 -32.53 -8.80 -2.68
CA GLU A 267 -33.99 -8.82 -2.59
C GLU A 267 -34.60 -10.20 -2.19
N LYS A 268 -33.98 -11.29 -2.71
CA LYS A 268 -34.51 -12.67 -2.52
C LYS A 268 -33.48 -13.64 -1.94
N LYS A 269 -32.24 -13.24 -1.83
CA LYS A 269 -31.12 -14.11 -1.42
C LYS A 269 -30.22 -13.37 -0.47
N LYS A 270 -29.71 -14.11 0.50
CA LYS A 270 -28.71 -13.64 1.45
C LYS A 270 -27.56 -14.64 1.44
N VAL A 271 -26.34 -14.14 1.38
CA VAL A 271 -25.12 -14.96 1.40
C VAL A 271 -24.21 -14.43 2.50
N ILE A 272 -23.58 -15.34 3.24
CA ILE A 272 -22.56 -15.03 4.24
C ILE A 272 -21.27 -15.70 3.80
N VAL A 273 -20.17 -14.98 3.87
CA VAL A 273 -18.83 -15.48 3.54
C VAL A 273 -17.83 -14.96 4.57
N GLY A 274 -16.93 -15.83 5.03
CA GLY A 274 -15.84 -15.45 5.94
C GLY A 274 -14.74 -14.68 5.19
N VAL A 275 -14.17 -13.66 5.83
CA VAL A 275 -13.01 -12.95 5.25
C VAL A 275 -11.81 -13.90 5.14
N GLU A 276 -11.72 -14.89 6.05
CA GLU A 276 -10.67 -15.93 6.03
C GLU A 276 -10.71 -16.84 4.81
N GLU A 277 -11.85 -16.87 4.10
CA GLU A 277 -11.99 -17.65 2.85
C GLU A 277 -11.28 -16.99 1.67
N GLY A 278 -10.78 -15.75 1.84
CA GLY A 278 -10.04 -14.98 0.85
C GLY A 278 -10.92 -14.17 -0.10
N ALA A 279 -10.28 -13.27 -0.82
CA ALA A 279 -10.95 -12.33 -1.73
C ALA A 279 -11.72 -13.03 -2.85
N GLU A 280 -11.21 -14.14 -3.39
CA GLU A 280 -11.89 -14.88 -4.46
C GLU A 280 -13.28 -15.36 -4.02
N LYS A 281 -13.38 -15.96 -2.84
CA LYS A 281 -14.66 -16.43 -2.27
C LYS A 281 -15.61 -15.29 -1.95
N MET A 282 -15.07 -14.19 -1.44
CA MET A 282 -15.85 -12.97 -1.19
C MET A 282 -16.45 -12.44 -2.51
N MET A 283 -15.68 -12.36 -3.58
CA MET A 283 -16.14 -11.90 -4.90
C MET A 283 -17.11 -12.88 -5.54
N GLU A 284 -16.95 -14.20 -5.39
CA GLU A 284 -17.95 -15.19 -5.80
C GLU A 284 -19.30 -14.94 -5.10
N ALA A 285 -19.27 -14.67 -3.79
CA ALA A 285 -20.46 -14.37 -3.02
C ALA A 285 -21.15 -13.07 -3.48
N VAL A 286 -20.37 -11.99 -3.66
CA VAL A 286 -20.86 -10.70 -4.21
C VAL A 286 -21.53 -10.90 -5.57
N ASN A 287 -20.83 -11.55 -6.51
CA ASN A 287 -21.31 -11.79 -7.88
C ASN A 287 -22.52 -12.73 -7.93
N SER A 288 -22.77 -13.52 -6.89
CA SER A 288 -23.93 -14.42 -6.81
C SER A 288 -25.26 -13.70 -6.58
N ILE A 289 -25.22 -12.41 -6.24
CA ILE A 289 -26.40 -11.58 -5.95
C ILE A 289 -26.51 -10.47 -7.00
N PRO A 290 -27.47 -10.56 -7.95
CA PRO A 290 -27.56 -9.61 -9.06
C PRO A 290 -27.87 -8.17 -8.64
N VAL A 291 -28.62 -7.98 -7.56
CA VAL A 291 -28.96 -6.67 -7.00
C VAL A 291 -28.74 -6.73 -5.49
N ILE A 292 -27.72 -6.03 -5.05
CA ILE A 292 -27.36 -5.94 -3.63
C ILE A 292 -28.15 -4.78 -3.01
N GLU A 293 -28.88 -5.06 -1.94
CA GLU A 293 -29.58 -4.06 -1.15
C GLU A 293 -28.68 -3.49 -0.04
N ASP A 294 -27.86 -4.35 0.58
CA ASP A 294 -26.94 -3.95 1.63
C ASP A 294 -25.85 -5.02 1.85
N ILE A 295 -24.67 -4.59 2.31
CA ILE A 295 -23.60 -5.48 2.77
C ILE A 295 -23.28 -5.12 4.22
N LYS A 296 -23.26 -6.10 5.11
CA LYS A 296 -22.98 -5.94 6.54
C LYS A 296 -21.80 -6.80 6.95
N GLY A 297 -21.01 -6.31 7.86
CA GLY A 297 -19.97 -7.11 8.52
C GLY A 297 -20.46 -7.65 9.86
N GLU A 298 -19.87 -8.74 10.30
CA GLU A 298 -20.14 -9.35 11.58
C GLU A 298 -19.74 -8.41 12.73
N PRO A 299 -20.66 -8.09 13.67
CA PRO A 299 -20.35 -7.16 14.75
C PRO A 299 -19.21 -7.65 15.65
N GLY A 300 -18.29 -6.76 16.02
CA GLY A 300 -17.16 -7.06 16.89
C GLY A 300 -15.97 -7.69 16.18
N THR A 301 -15.99 -7.76 14.86
CA THR A 301 -14.90 -8.24 14.00
C THR A 301 -14.24 -7.10 13.20
N ASN A 302 -13.11 -7.37 12.53
CA ASN A 302 -12.46 -6.39 11.67
C ASN A 302 -13.37 -5.96 10.51
N ALA A 303 -13.99 -6.90 9.81
CA ALA A 303 -14.93 -6.62 8.72
C ALA A 303 -16.15 -5.82 9.22
N GLY A 304 -16.67 -6.18 10.39
CA GLY A 304 -17.76 -5.44 11.03
C GLY A 304 -17.38 -4.01 11.36
N GLY A 305 -16.23 -3.82 12.00
CA GLY A 305 -15.71 -2.50 12.35
C GLY A 305 -15.44 -1.62 11.15
N MET A 306 -14.88 -2.18 10.08
CA MET A 306 -14.59 -1.48 8.83
C MET A 306 -15.86 -1.00 8.14
N LEU A 307 -16.83 -1.89 7.89
CA LEU A 307 -18.09 -1.53 7.23
C LEU A 307 -18.93 -0.56 8.08
N GLU A 308 -18.87 -0.67 9.41
CA GLU A 308 -19.50 0.31 10.30
C GLU A 308 -18.82 1.67 10.26
N LYS A 309 -17.48 1.71 10.18
CA LYS A 309 -16.71 2.95 9.97
C LYS A 309 -17.12 3.65 8.67
N VAL A 310 -17.28 2.91 7.56
CA VAL A 310 -17.81 3.44 6.30
C VAL A 310 -19.18 4.09 6.50
N ARG A 311 -20.12 3.39 7.18
CA ARG A 311 -21.45 3.93 7.50
C ARG A 311 -21.38 5.19 8.36
N GLN A 312 -20.55 5.19 9.39
CA GLN A 312 -20.39 6.32 10.31
C GLN A 312 -19.80 7.55 9.60
N VAL A 313 -18.77 7.36 8.76
CA VAL A 313 -18.19 8.45 7.95
C VAL A 313 -19.27 9.07 7.05
N MET A 314 -20.02 8.24 6.32
CA MET A 314 -21.07 8.74 5.45
C MET A 314 -22.22 9.37 6.22
N SER A 315 -22.62 8.80 7.35
CA SER A 315 -23.63 9.38 8.25
C SER A 315 -23.25 10.81 8.68
N ASN A 316 -22.02 11.01 9.12
CA ASN A 316 -21.52 12.31 9.55
C ASN A 316 -21.50 13.35 8.41
N LEU A 317 -21.16 12.90 7.20
CA LEU A 317 -21.04 13.78 6.03
C LEU A 317 -22.39 14.14 5.40
N THR A 318 -23.39 13.27 5.57
CA THR A 318 -24.69 13.39 4.91
C THR A 318 -25.84 13.73 5.85
N ASN A 319 -25.58 13.78 7.15
CA ASN A 319 -26.61 13.92 8.20
C ASN A 319 -27.71 12.86 8.16
N GLN A 320 -27.41 11.68 7.61
CA GLN A 320 -28.30 10.52 7.63
C GLN A 320 -27.96 9.63 8.82
N HIS A 321 -28.93 8.83 9.29
CA HIS A 321 -28.66 7.85 10.34
C HIS A 321 -27.80 6.70 9.79
N PRO A 322 -26.79 6.17 10.52
CA PRO A 322 -25.92 5.09 10.02
C PRO A 322 -26.67 3.86 9.46
N LYS A 323 -27.85 3.55 10.02
CA LYS A 323 -28.70 2.45 9.55
C LYS A 323 -29.32 2.67 8.16
N ASP A 324 -29.40 3.92 7.73
CA ASP A 324 -29.97 4.29 6.43
C ASP A 324 -28.88 4.28 5.33
N ILE A 325 -27.60 4.29 5.73
CA ILE A 325 -26.48 4.15 4.81
C ILE A 325 -26.36 2.68 4.37
N LYS A 326 -26.50 2.44 3.08
CA LYS A 326 -26.44 1.11 2.47
C LYS A 326 -25.16 0.96 1.64
N ILE A 327 -24.54 -0.21 1.71
CA ILE A 327 -23.41 -0.58 0.87
C ILE A 327 -23.96 -1.45 -0.26
N GLN A 328 -23.81 -0.97 -1.50
CA GLN A 328 -24.44 -1.59 -2.68
C GLN A 328 -23.50 -2.45 -3.50
N ASP A 329 -22.19 -2.32 -3.29
CA ASP A 329 -21.17 -3.12 -3.95
C ASP A 329 -19.88 -3.14 -3.12
N LEU A 330 -19.04 -4.16 -3.38
CA LEU A 330 -17.78 -4.38 -2.68
C LEU A 330 -16.79 -5.03 -3.64
N LEU A 331 -15.54 -4.54 -3.62
CA LEU A 331 -14.39 -5.23 -4.20
C LEU A 331 -13.51 -5.75 -3.07
N ALA A 332 -13.11 -7.00 -3.16
CA ALA A 332 -12.12 -7.62 -2.28
C ALA A 332 -10.89 -8.04 -3.09
N VAL A 333 -9.70 -7.85 -2.53
CA VAL A 333 -8.41 -8.25 -3.12
C VAL A 333 -7.51 -8.78 -2.02
N ASP A 334 -6.91 -9.96 -2.24
CA ASP A 334 -5.94 -10.51 -1.29
C ASP A 334 -4.66 -9.67 -1.30
N THR A 335 -4.15 -9.39 -0.12
CA THR A 335 -2.96 -8.56 0.10
C THR A 335 -2.20 -8.98 1.36
N PHE A 336 -1.14 -8.27 1.66
CA PHE A 336 -0.39 -8.42 2.91
C PHE A 336 -0.35 -7.09 3.66
N ASN A 337 -0.43 -7.18 4.99
CA ASN A 337 -0.31 -6.02 5.86
C ASN A 337 0.85 -6.24 6.84
N PRO A 338 1.90 -5.40 6.81
CA PRO A 338 2.97 -5.47 7.78
C PRO A 338 2.44 -5.03 9.16
N GLN A 339 2.49 -5.95 10.12
CA GLN A 339 2.15 -5.68 11.50
C GLN A 339 3.41 -5.47 12.32
N LYS A 340 3.47 -4.39 13.09
CA LYS A 340 4.58 -4.15 14.00
C LYS A 340 4.55 -5.19 15.11
N VAL A 341 5.62 -5.97 15.23
CA VAL A 341 5.74 -6.99 16.26
C VAL A 341 5.94 -6.32 17.62
N LYS A 342 4.96 -6.45 18.52
CA LYS A 342 5.09 -5.98 19.90
C LYS A 342 6.07 -6.85 20.65
N GLY A 343 7.11 -6.22 21.22
CA GLY A 343 8.20 -6.93 21.89
C GLY A 343 9.36 -7.32 20.97
N GLY A 344 9.27 -7.05 19.69
CA GLY A 344 10.38 -7.17 18.74
C GLY A 344 11.57 -6.27 19.13
N LEU A 345 12.77 -6.73 18.78
CA LEU A 345 14.02 -6.09 19.23
C LEU A 345 14.38 -4.82 18.44
N ALA A 346 13.82 -4.65 17.23
CA ALA A 346 14.03 -3.45 16.43
C ALA A 346 12.95 -3.36 15.33
N ASN A 347 11.94 -2.51 15.50
CA ASN A 347 10.92 -2.18 14.49
C ASN A 347 10.52 -3.32 13.53
N GLU A 348 10.46 -4.53 14.07
CA GLU A 348 10.17 -5.75 13.32
C GLU A 348 8.72 -5.75 12.87
N PHE A 349 8.48 -6.19 11.64
CA PHE A 349 7.15 -6.36 11.07
C PHE A 349 6.94 -7.83 10.70
N SER A 350 5.79 -8.40 11.06
CA SER A 350 5.28 -9.60 10.44
C SER A 350 4.39 -9.22 9.26
N LEU A 351 4.53 -9.92 8.13
CA LEU A 351 3.59 -9.76 7.01
C LEU A 351 2.42 -10.70 7.25
N GLU A 352 1.26 -10.11 7.47
CA GLU A 352 0.04 -10.84 7.72
C GLU A 352 -0.82 -10.86 6.47
N SER A 353 -1.42 -12.01 6.15
CA SER A 353 -2.40 -12.09 5.08
C SER A 353 -3.59 -11.19 5.43
N ALA A 354 -4.01 -10.39 4.48
CA ALA A 354 -5.11 -9.45 4.63
C ALA A 354 -5.99 -9.46 3.38
N VAL A 355 -7.20 -8.98 3.51
CA VAL A 355 -8.06 -8.69 2.37
C VAL A 355 -8.30 -7.19 2.32
N GLY A 356 -7.86 -6.56 1.23
CA GLY A 356 -8.21 -5.19 0.90
C GLY A 356 -9.66 -5.12 0.46
N ILE A 357 -10.44 -4.24 1.04
CA ILE A 357 -11.86 -4.09 0.71
C ILE A 357 -12.15 -2.64 0.32
N ALA A 358 -12.76 -2.45 -0.85
CA ALA A 358 -13.40 -1.20 -1.22
C ALA A 358 -14.91 -1.37 -1.20
N ALA A 359 -15.61 -0.51 -0.45
CA ALA A 359 -17.06 -0.54 -0.31
C ALA A 359 -17.69 0.66 -1.01
N MET A 360 -18.66 0.39 -1.89
CA MET A 360 -19.44 1.43 -2.56
C MET A 360 -20.73 1.68 -1.80
N VAL A 361 -20.90 2.93 -1.36
CA VAL A 361 -22.11 3.34 -0.67
C VAL A 361 -23.17 3.73 -1.69
N LYS A 362 -24.41 3.27 -1.47
CA LYS A 362 -25.54 3.65 -2.29
C LYS A 362 -25.78 5.15 -2.19
N ALA A 363 -25.65 5.85 -3.32
CA ALA A 363 -25.96 7.26 -3.38
C ALA A 363 -27.48 7.47 -3.32
N ASP A 364 -27.93 8.34 -2.41
CA ASP A 364 -29.28 8.85 -2.45
C ASP A 364 -29.33 10.08 -3.38
N ARG A 365 -30.22 10.04 -4.38
CA ARG A 365 -30.47 11.18 -5.28
C ARG A 365 -30.76 12.47 -4.52
N LEU A 366 -31.27 12.38 -3.31
CA LEU A 366 -31.55 13.54 -2.46
C LEU A 366 -30.29 14.33 -2.13
N GLN A 367 -29.17 13.67 -1.90
CA GLN A 367 -27.90 14.34 -1.56
C GLN A 367 -27.36 15.14 -2.74
N MET A 368 -27.37 14.56 -3.94
CA MET A 368 -26.94 15.29 -5.14
C MET A 368 -27.85 16.48 -5.45
N LYS A 369 -29.14 16.36 -5.18
CA LYS A 369 -30.06 17.51 -5.27
C LYS A 369 -29.71 18.61 -4.26
N MET A 370 -29.40 18.25 -3.00
CA MET A 370 -28.98 19.24 -2.00
C MET A 370 -27.68 19.94 -2.38
N ILE A 371 -26.72 19.21 -2.98
CA ILE A 371 -25.49 19.80 -3.51
C ILE A 371 -25.80 20.76 -4.66
N ALA A 372 -26.67 20.34 -5.59
CA ALA A 372 -27.08 21.18 -6.72
C ALA A 372 -27.83 22.45 -6.27
N GLU A 373 -28.71 22.36 -5.27
CA GLU A 373 -29.40 23.50 -4.67
C GLU A 373 -28.42 24.47 -4.02
N GLU A 374 -27.47 23.96 -3.19
CA GLU A 374 -26.46 24.80 -2.55
C GLU A 374 -25.49 25.45 -3.58
N LEU A 375 -25.12 24.71 -4.63
CA LEU A 375 -24.35 25.28 -5.75
C LEU A 375 -25.14 26.35 -6.47
N THR A 376 -26.43 26.14 -6.74
CA THR A 376 -27.34 27.14 -7.35
C THR A 376 -27.35 28.42 -6.52
N ASP A 377 -27.46 28.29 -5.20
CA ASP A 377 -27.49 29.44 -4.30
C ASP A 377 -26.16 30.21 -4.28
N ARG A 378 -25.05 29.52 -4.37
CA ARG A 378 -23.71 30.15 -4.35
C ARG A 378 -23.31 30.73 -5.70
N LEU A 379 -23.57 30.00 -6.81
CA LEU A 379 -23.22 30.41 -8.16
C LEU A 379 -24.18 31.45 -8.73
N LYS A 380 -25.41 31.51 -8.23
CA LYS A 380 -26.54 32.27 -8.78
C LYS A 380 -26.92 31.87 -10.22
N ILE A 381 -26.63 30.62 -10.57
CA ILE A 381 -26.91 30.00 -11.86
C ILE A 381 -27.60 28.66 -11.58
N PRO A 382 -28.57 28.23 -12.43
CA PRO A 382 -29.21 26.92 -12.26
C PRO A 382 -28.20 25.77 -12.33
N VAL A 383 -28.22 24.89 -11.32
CA VAL A 383 -27.43 23.68 -11.29
C VAL A 383 -28.36 22.47 -11.29
N TYR A 384 -28.13 21.55 -12.21
CA TYR A 384 -28.94 20.35 -12.38
C TYR A 384 -28.11 19.09 -12.16
N VAL A 385 -28.70 18.08 -11.52
CA VAL A 385 -28.13 16.74 -11.52
C VAL A 385 -28.39 16.13 -12.90
N GLY A 386 -27.34 15.75 -13.61
CA GLY A 386 -27.38 15.22 -14.97
C GLY A 386 -27.89 13.79 -15.02
N GLY A 387 -27.00 12.83 -15.09
CA GLY A 387 -27.35 11.42 -15.18
C GLY A 387 -26.27 10.53 -14.56
N VAL A 388 -26.52 9.23 -14.67
CA VAL A 388 -25.56 8.20 -14.22
C VAL A 388 -24.26 8.33 -15.03
N GLU A 389 -23.14 8.28 -14.36
CA GLU A 389 -21.78 8.48 -14.90
C GLU A 389 -21.54 7.62 -16.16
N ALA A 390 -21.82 6.32 -16.09
CA ALA A 390 -21.65 5.39 -17.21
C ALA A 390 -22.51 5.73 -18.46
N ASP A 391 -23.73 6.27 -18.29
CA ASP A 391 -24.57 6.73 -19.44
C ASP A 391 -24.01 8.03 -20.03
N MET A 392 -23.46 8.90 -19.19
CA MET A 392 -22.81 10.12 -19.66
C MET A 392 -21.51 9.83 -20.42
N ALA A 393 -20.72 8.83 -19.98
CA ALA A 393 -19.52 8.37 -20.67
C ALA A 393 -19.85 7.88 -22.10
N ILE A 394 -20.92 7.08 -22.30
CA ILE A 394 -21.38 6.67 -23.64
C ILE A 394 -21.74 7.90 -24.48
N LYS A 395 -22.52 8.81 -23.92
CA LYS A 395 -22.93 10.02 -24.65
C LYS A 395 -21.75 10.87 -25.04
N GLY A 396 -20.76 11.03 -24.14
CA GLY A 396 -19.53 11.71 -24.40
C GLY A 396 -18.72 11.06 -25.52
N ALA A 397 -18.51 9.75 -25.45
CA ALA A 397 -17.77 9.01 -26.48
C ALA A 397 -18.42 9.09 -27.87
N LEU A 398 -19.75 9.09 -27.94
CA LEU A 398 -20.48 9.25 -29.21
C LEU A 398 -20.35 10.64 -29.82
N THR A 399 -19.82 11.63 -29.11
CA THR A 399 -19.47 12.95 -29.69
C THR A 399 -18.14 12.93 -30.44
N THR A 400 -17.31 11.88 -30.24
CA THR A 400 -16.02 11.74 -30.91
C THR A 400 -16.25 11.31 -32.37
N PRO A 401 -15.69 12.03 -33.37
CA PRO A 401 -15.85 11.68 -34.77
C PRO A 401 -15.37 10.26 -35.07
N GLY A 402 -16.20 9.48 -35.79
CA GLY A 402 -15.89 8.09 -36.15
C GLY A 402 -16.33 7.03 -35.13
N THR A 403 -16.83 7.45 -33.97
CA THR A 403 -17.38 6.53 -32.98
C THR A 403 -18.84 6.17 -33.32
N ASN A 404 -19.13 4.87 -33.42
CA ASN A 404 -20.44 4.35 -33.77
C ASN A 404 -20.88 3.23 -32.80
N VAL A 405 -22.16 2.89 -32.81
CA VAL A 405 -22.69 1.71 -32.11
C VAL A 405 -22.50 0.44 -32.97
N PRO A 406 -22.18 -0.75 -32.39
CA PRO A 406 -22.08 -1.02 -30.96
C PRO A 406 -20.82 -0.40 -30.35
N LEU A 407 -20.92 0.04 -29.11
CA LEU A 407 -19.86 0.70 -28.38
C LEU A 407 -19.77 0.13 -26.96
N ALA A 408 -18.57 -0.19 -26.52
CA ALA A 408 -18.28 -0.51 -25.13
C ALA A 408 -17.28 0.50 -24.59
N ILE A 409 -17.52 0.98 -23.39
CA ILE A 409 -16.66 1.91 -22.66
C ILE A 409 -16.37 1.31 -21.29
N VAL A 410 -15.11 1.36 -20.90
CA VAL A 410 -14.67 1.09 -19.52
C VAL A 410 -14.02 2.37 -19.04
N ASP A 411 -14.60 2.93 -17.99
CA ASP A 411 -14.08 4.09 -17.27
C ASP A 411 -13.52 3.61 -15.94
N MET A 412 -12.20 3.70 -15.78
CA MET A 412 -11.49 3.33 -14.56
C MET A 412 -11.06 4.60 -13.83
N GLY A 413 -11.86 4.99 -12.86
CA GLY A 413 -11.58 6.16 -12.02
C GLY A 413 -10.59 5.86 -10.88
N ALA A 414 -10.67 6.66 -9.85
CA ALA A 414 -9.89 6.43 -8.62
C ALA A 414 -10.60 5.43 -7.68
N GLY A 415 -11.91 5.55 -7.47
CA GLY A 415 -12.66 4.72 -6.52
C GLY A 415 -13.53 3.65 -7.16
N SER A 416 -14.05 3.89 -8.35
CA SER A 416 -14.97 3.00 -9.06
C SER A 416 -14.50 2.70 -10.48
N THR A 417 -14.97 1.58 -11.00
CA THR A 417 -14.84 1.19 -12.41
C THR A 417 -16.22 1.08 -13.01
N ASP A 418 -16.49 1.85 -14.06
CA ASP A 418 -17.73 1.88 -14.79
C ASP A 418 -17.58 1.21 -16.15
N ALA A 419 -18.40 0.21 -16.43
CA ALA A 419 -18.47 -0.40 -17.74
C ALA A 419 -19.87 -0.17 -18.34
N SER A 420 -19.88 0.26 -19.59
CA SER A 420 -21.11 0.52 -20.30
C SER A 420 -21.05 0.00 -21.72
N ILE A 421 -22.11 -0.68 -22.14
CA ILE A 421 -22.23 -1.25 -23.48
C ILE A 421 -23.52 -0.74 -24.10
N LYS A 422 -23.41 -0.19 -25.32
CA LYS A 422 -24.56 0.15 -26.14
C LYS A 422 -24.57 -0.74 -27.38
N ASP A 423 -25.63 -1.53 -27.52
CA ASP A 423 -25.80 -2.45 -28.67
C ASP A 423 -26.28 -1.72 -29.93
N LYS A 424 -26.41 -2.46 -31.05
CA LYS A 424 -26.88 -1.94 -32.34
C LYS A 424 -28.33 -1.46 -32.28
N GLU A 425 -29.13 -2.06 -31.40
CA GLU A 425 -30.54 -1.75 -31.17
C GLU A 425 -30.71 -0.51 -30.29
N GLY A 426 -29.60 0.00 -29.70
CA GLY A 426 -29.59 1.18 -28.85
C GLY A 426 -29.84 0.88 -27.36
N ASN A 427 -29.93 -0.40 -26.96
CA ASN A 427 -30.05 -0.76 -25.56
C ASN A 427 -28.73 -0.50 -24.83
N VAL A 428 -28.79 0.04 -23.64
CA VAL A 428 -27.65 0.35 -22.80
C VAL A 428 -27.61 -0.62 -21.62
N LYS A 429 -26.46 -1.28 -21.43
CA LYS A 429 -26.14 -2.11 -20.28
C LYS A 429 -25.06 -1.41 -19.49
N LEU A 430 -25.33 -1.15 -18.20
CA LEU A 430 -24.42 -0.46 -17.30
C LEU A 430 -23.99 -1.42 -16.21
N VAL A 431 -22.70 -1.39 -15.89
CA VAL A 431 -22.11 -2.09 -14.74
C VAL A 431 -21.27 -1.08 -13.99
N HIS A 432 -21.53 -0.94 -12.70
CA HIS A 432 -20.83 -0.01 -11.82
C HIS A 432 -20.20 -0.82 -10.69
N LEU A 433 -18.88 -0.82 -10.60
CA LEU A 433 -18.11 -1.68 -9.72
C LEU A 433 -17.33 -0.86 -8.70
N ALA A 434 -17.32 -1.31 -7.45
CA ALA A 434 -16.42 -0.77 -6.43
C ALA A 434 -14.97 -1.10 -6.78
N GLY A 435 -14.06 -0.18 -6.48
CA GLY A 435 -12.62 -0.34 -6.62
C GLY A 435 -12.08 0.07 -8.00
N ALA A 436 -10.98 0.78 -7.94
CA ALA A 436 -10.19 1.24 -9.08
C ALA A 436 -8.80 1.70 -8.59
N GLY A 437 -8.26 2.80 -9.12
CA GLY A 437 -6.92 3.27 -8.84
C GLY A 437 -6.54 3.44 -7.37
N ASN A 438 -7.47 3.87 -6.52
CA ASN A 438 -7.23 4.01 -5.08
C ASN A 438 -7.03 2.66 -4.37
N MET A 439 -7.65 1.57 -4.87
CA MET A 439 -7.39 0.24 -4.33
C MET A 439 -5.93 -0.17 -4.56
N VAL A 440 -5.40 0.07 -5.77
CA VAL A 440 -3.98 -0.20 -6.06
C VAL A 440 -3.07 0.60 -5.12
N THR A 441 -3.38 1.88 -4.91
CA THR A 441 -2.63 2.74 -3.99
C THR A 441 -2.69 2.22 -2.54
N LEU A 442 -3.87 1.78 -2.10
CA LEU A 442 -4.08 1.21 -0.77
C LEU A 442 -3.29 -0.08 -0.56
N LEU A 443 -3.25 -0.94 -1.58
CA LEU A 443 -2.46 -2.18 -1.55
C LEU A 443 -0.95 -1.87 -1.46
N ILE A 444 -0.46 -0.93 -2.26
CA ILE A 444 0.95 -0.47 -2.18
C ILE A 444 1.24 0.09 -0.79
N GLN A 445 0.35 0.93 -0.26
CA GLN A 445 0.47 1.49 1.09
C GLN A 445 0.56 0.39 2.14
N SER A 446 -0.36 -0.58 2.08
CA SER A 446 -0.44 -1.69 3.01
C SER A 446 0.80 -2.58 2.95
N GLU A 447 1.16 -3.07 1.78
CA GLU A 447 2.26 -4.05 1.63
C GLU A 447 3.65 -3.45 1.91
N LEU A 448 3.83 -2.17 1.65
CA LEU A 448 5.07 -1.45 2.01
C LEU A 448 5.05 -0.88 3.42
N GLY A 449 3.92 -0.92 4.13
CA GLY A 449 3.78 -0.37 5.47
C GLY A 449 3.94 1.16 5.51
N LEU A 450 3.49 1.86 4.49
CA LEU A 450 3.61 3.32 4.38
C LEU A 450 2.54 4.01 5.24
N GLU A 451 2.93 5.05 5.97
CA GLU A 451 1.98 5.84 6.76
C GLU A 451 1.15 6.80 5.90
N ASP A 452 1.75 7.30 4.81
CA ASP A 452 1.14 8.31 3.94
C ASP A 452 0.63 7.71 2.61
N PHE A 453 -0.67 7.91 2.36
CA PHE A 453 -1.33 7.50 1.12
C PHE A 453 -0.74 8.19 -0.11
N ASN A 454 -0.31 9.45 0.00
CA ASN A 454 0.25 10.18 -1.14
C ASN A 454 1.59 9.60 -1.59
N THR A 455 2.41 9.13 -0.65
CA THR A 455 3.66 8.41 -0.98
C THR A 455 3.37 7.13 -1.75
N ALA A 456 2.35 6.36 -1.37
CA ALA A 456 1.92 5.17 -2.12
C ALA A 456 1.38 5.53 -3.51
N GLU A 457 0.63 6.63 -3.62
CA GLU A 457 0.14 7.16 -4.90
C GLU A 457 1.28 7.60 -5.81
N ASP A 458 2.30 8.24 -5.26
CA ASP A 458 3.51 8.62 -6.00
C ASP A 458 4.30 7.38 -6.47
N ILE A 459 4.43 6.35 -5.63
CA ILE A 459 5.04 5.06 -6.01
C ILE A 459 4.29 4.41 -7.17
N LYS A 460 2.97 4.50 -7.20
CA LYS A 460 2.14 4.02 -8.31
C LYS A 460 2.41 4.78 -9.60
N LYS A 461 2.60 6.10 -9.53
CA LYS A 461 2.65 7.01 -10.68
C LYS A 461 4.04 7.16 -11.28
N TYR A 462 5.07 7.28 -10.45
CA TYR A 462 6.40 7.69 -10.88
C TYR A 462 7.37 6.52 -10.97
N SER A 463 8.36 6.66 -11.84
CA SER A 463 9.42 5.68 -11.97
C SER A 463 10.37 5.70 -10.76
N LEU A 464 10.99 4.55 -10.49
CA LEU A 464 11.95 4.40 -9.40
C LEU A 464 13.38 4.51 -9.92
N ALA A 465 14.25 5.04 -9.07
CA ALA A 465 15.69 4.97 -9.29
C ALA A 465 16.43 4.77 -7.96
N LYS A 466 17.62 4.21 -8.03
CA LYS A 466 18.59 4.13 -6.91
C LYS A 466 19.66 5.17 -7.11
N VAL A 467 19.91 5.98 -6.10
CA VAL A 467 21.04 6.93 -6.12
C VAL A 467 22.30 6.18 -5.74
N GLU A 468 23.12 5.84 -6.74
CA GLU A 468 24.37 5.08 -6.53
C GLU A 468 25.57 5.99 -6.22
N SER A 469 25.53 7.24 -6.67
CA SER A 469 26.48 8.28 -6.31
C SER A 469 25.84 9.66 -6.39
N LEU A 470 26.53 10.68 -5.90
CA LEU A 470 26.06 12.07 -6.04
C LEU A 470 26.02 12.58 -7.49
N PHE A 471 26.50 11.80 -8.46
CA PHE A 471 26.56 12.19 -9.87
C PHE A 471 25.80 11.24 -10.80
N HIS A 472 25.23 10.15 -10.30
CA HIS A 472 24.40 9.27 -11.12
C HIS A 472 23.36 8.49 -10.30
N ILE A 473 22.28 8.19 -10.98
CA ILE A 473 21.21 7.29 -10.51
C ILE A 473 21.08 6.12 -11.48
N ARG A 474 20.59 4.99 -10.97
CA ARG A 474 20.17 3.84 -11.78
C ARG A 474 18.66 3.72 -11.72
N HIS A 475 18.02 3.83 -12.87
CA HIS A 475 16.57 3.64 -13.01
C HIS A 475 16.17 2.17 -12.85
N GLU A 476 14.91 1.94 -12.58
CA GLU A 476 14.34 0.60 -12.40
C GLU A 476 14.41 -0.30 -13.64
N ASP A 477 14.56 0.27 -14.84
CA ASP A 477 14.81 -0.44 -16.09
C ASP A 477 16.28 -0.79 -16.32
N GLY A 478 17.17 -0.39 -15.38
CA GLY A 478 18.62 -0.59 -15.42
C GLY A 478 19.40 0.51 -16.11
N THR A 479 18.75 1.49 -16.73
CA THR A 479 19.45 2.63 -17.35
C THR A 479 20.13 3.50 -16.30
N VAL A 480 21.26 4.11 -16.64
CA VAL A 480 22.02 4.99 -15.76
C VAL A 480 21.97 6.41 -16.29
N GLN A 481 21.54 7.32 -15.44
CA GLN A 481 21.50 8.75 -15.72
C GLN A 481 22.60 9.48 -14.94
N PHE A 482 23.41 10.27 -15.64
CA PHE A 482 24.47 11.09 -15.06
C PHE A 482 24.07 12.55 -14.94
N PHE A 483 24.57 13.22 -13.91
CA PHE A 483 24.34 14.64 -13.62
C PHE A 483 25.63 15.43 -13.68
N GLU A 484 25.59 16.60 -14.28
CA GLU A 484 26.75 17.52 -14.34
C GLU A 484 27.08 18.15 -12.98
N LYS A 485 26.05 18.31 -12.13
CA LYS A 485 26.16 18.86 -10.76
C LYS A 485 25.86 17.76 -9.75
N PRO A 486 26.51 17.81 -8.56
CA PRO A 486 26.20 16.84 -7.53
C PRO A 486 24.74 16.96 -7.07
N LEU A 487 24.12 15.81 -6.86
CA LEU A 487 22.80 15.68 -6.25
C LEU A 487 22.85 16.10 -4.77
N ASP A 488 21.68 16.37 -4.18
CA ASP A 488 21.57 16.60 -2.74
C ASP A 488 22.12 15.37 -1.97
N PRO A 489 23.05 15.57 -1.02
CA PRO A 489 23.56 14.48 -0.20
C PRO A 489 22.49 13.66 0.53
N ASN A 490 21.34 14.25 0.83
CA ASN A 490 20.24 13.58 1.52
C ASN A 490 19.59 12.44 0.71
N VAL A 491 19.76 12.41 -0.62
CA VAL A 491 19.25 11.33 -1.48
C VAL A 491 20.27 10.21 -1.70
N PHE A 492 21.53 10.39 -1.25
CA PHE A 492 22.58 9.40 -1.47
C PHE A 492 22.22 8.03 -0.89
N ALA A 493 22.49 6.98 -1.67
CA ALA A 493 22.20 5.57 -1.36
C ALA A 493 20.70 5.23 -1.14
N LYS A 494 19.77 6.18 -1.35
CA LYS A 494 18.34 5.95 -1.22
C LYS A 494 17.69 5.50 -2.53
N VAL A 495 16.55 4.83 -2.41
CA VAL A 495 15.59 4.67 -3.50
C VAL A 495 14.78 5.96 -3.60
N VAL A 496 14.64 6.48 -4.80
CA VAL A 496 13.96 7.74 -5.08
C VAL A 496 12.89 7.56 -6.15
N LEU A 497 11.85 8.37 -6.06
CA LEU A 497 10.89 8.61 -7.13
C LEU A 497 11.47 9.66 -8.07
N VAL A 498 11.38 9.41 -9.36
CA VAL A 498 11.75 10.37 -10.39
C VAL A 498 10.49 11.08 -10.84
N LYS A 499 10.23 12.26 -10.26
CA LYS A 499 9.06 13.08 -10.57
C LYS A 499 9.27 13.93 -11.83
N GLU A 500 8.25 14.69 -12.18
CA GLU A 500 8.30 15.64 -13.29
C GLU A 500 9.47 16.63 -13.12
N GLU A 501 10.01 17.12 -14.22
CA GLU A 501 11.19 18.02 -14.25
C GLU A 501 12.48 17.43 -13.65
N GLY A 502 12.50 16.10 -13.35
CA GLY A 502 13.68 15.40 -12.82
C GLY A 502 13.88 15.58 -11.31
N GLU A 503 12.86 15.97 -10.57
CA GLU A 503 12.89 16.02 -9.11
C GLU A 503 13.04 14.60 -8.55
N LEU A 504 14.00 14.41 -7.64
CA LEU A 504 14.29 13.15 -6.97
C LEU A 504 13.74 13.19 -5.52
N VAL A 505 12.69 12.43 -5.25
CA VAL A 505 12.05 12.37 -3.93
C VAL A 505 12.39 11.03 -3.27
N PRO A 506 13.12 11.00 -2.14
CA PRO A 506 13.46 9.77 -1.45
C PRO A 506 12.22 9.11 -0.85
N ILE A 507 12.17 7.78 -0.94
CA ILE A 507 11.13 6.98 -0.27
C ILE A 507 11.68 6.57 1.09
N GLU A 508 11.14 7.14 2.15
CA GLU A 508 11.61 6.86 3.50
C GLU A 508 11.19 5.45 3.96
N GLY A 509 12.09 4.78 4.67
CA GLY A 509 11.86 3.44 5.20
C GLY A 509 11.86 2.32 4.16
N GLN A 510 12.16 2.61 2.89
CA GLN A 510 12.20 1.64 1.80
C GLN A 510 13.56 1.70 1.08
N ASP A 511 14.41 0.73 1.35
CA ASP A 511 15.78 0.69 0.81
C ASP A 511 15.95 -0.24 -0.40
N SER A 512 14.95 -1.09 -0.67
CA SER A 512 14.96 -2.06 -1.77
C SER A 512 14.03 -1.65 -2.90
N MET A 513 14.61 -1.26 -4.02
CA MET A 513 13.86 -0.96 -5.26
C MET A 513 13.13 -2.21 -5.79
N GLU A 514 13.72 -3.38 -5.66
CA GLU A 514 13.16 -4.66 -6.08
C GLU A 514 11.89 -5.00 -5.29
N LYS A 515 11.89 -4.75 -3.98
CA LYS A 515 10.70 -4.93 -3.13
C LYS A 515 9.57 -4.01 -3.57
N ILE A 516 9.87 -2.73 -3.80
CA ILE A 516 8.86 -1.76 -4.26
C ILE A 516 8.30 -2.16 -5.63
N LYS A 517 9.17 -2.57 -6.56
CA LYS A 517 8.76 -3.06 -7.89
C LYS A 517 7.83 -4.26 -7.77
N MET A 518 8.18 -5.24 -6.94
CA MET A 518 7.38 -6.45 -6.75
C MET A 518 5.98 -6.14 -6.20
N VAL A 519 5.87 -5.19 -5.28
CA VAL A 519 4.56 -4.75 -4.73
C VAL A 519 3.75 -3.96 -5.76
N ARG A 520 4.43 -3.17 -6.61
CA ARG A 520 3.76 -2.33 -7.61
C ARG A 520 3.25 -3.12 -8.83
N THR A 521 3.87 -4.26 -9.18
CA THR A 521 3.52 -5.10 -10.34
C THR A 521 2.55 -6.21 -10.00
#